data_7af7d9a1051b96b54745233b4c6bcc3e
#
_entry.id   7af7d9a1051b96b54745233b4c6bcc3e
#
_cell.length_a   1.000
_cell.length_b   1.000
_cell.length_c   1.000
_cell.angle_alpha   90.00
_cell.angle_beta   90.00
_cell.angle_gamma   90.00
#
_symmetry.space_group_name_H-M   'P 1'
#
loop_
_entity.id
_entity.type
_entity.pdbx_description
1 polymer ?
#
loop_
_entity_poly.entity_id
_entity_poly.type
_entity_poly.pdbx_seq_one_letter_code
_entity_poly.pdbx_strand_id
1 'polypeptide(L)' 'MGEILLDFLKETRIINRQAKLLIEDKNSLSSSDKEMLNKIILNTSKSLSKLGSEINL' A
#
# COMPACT_ATOMS: atom_id res chain seq x y z
N MET A 1 9.13 -20.17 -4.69
CA MET A 1 9.03 -19.18 -3.62
C MET A 1 8.99 -17.75 -4.11
N GLY A 2 9.81 -17.40 -5.10
CA GLY A 2 9.85 -16.04 -5.63
C GLY A 2 8.54 -15.57 -6.23
N GLU A 3 7.78 -16.46 -6.84
CA GLU A 3 6.52 -16.10 -7.49
C GLU A 3 5.46 -15.63 -6.52
N ILE A 4 5.34 -16.32 -5.38
CA ILE A 4 4.36 -15.95 -4.36
C ILE A 4 4.71 -14.59 -3.77
N LEU A 5 5.99 -14.35 -3.51
CA LEU A 5 6.43 -13.07 -2.98
C LEU A 5 6.20 -11.94 -3.98
N LEU A 6 6.50 -12.17 -5.26
CA LEU A 6 6.27 -11.18 -6.30
C LEU A 6 4.79 -10.85 -6.44
N ASP A 7 3.93 -11.85 -6.39
CA ASP A 7 2.48 -11.62 -6.45
C ASP A 7 2.01 -10.82 -5.25
N PHE A 8 2.51 -11.15 -4.06
CA PHE A 8 2.20 -10.39 -2.86
C PHE A 8 2.61 -8.92 -3.00
N LEU A 9 3.80 -8.68 -3.52
CA LEU A 9 4.30 -7.31 -3.70
C LEU A 9 3.47 -6.55 -4.73
N LYS A 10 3.05 -7.21 -5.81
CA LYS A 10 2.16 -6.58 -6.80
C LYS A 10 0.84 -6.17 -6.18
N GLU A 11 0.22 -7.06 -5.41
CA GLU A 11 -1.04 -6.77 -4.73
C GLU A 11 -0.87 -5.64 -3.72
N THR A 12 0.21 -5.67 -2.96
CA THR A 12 0.51 -4.64 -1.98
C THR A 12 0.67 -3.27 -2.64
N ARG A 13 1.33 -3.24 -3.80
CA ARG A 13 1.51 -2.01 -4.56
C ARG A 13 0.17 -1.45 -5.05
N ILE A 14 -0.71 -2.32 -5.52
CA ILE A 14 -2.05 -1.93 -5.96
C ILE A 14 -2.83 -1.33 -4.80
N ILE A 15 -2.81 -1.97 -3.64
CA ILE A 15 -3.51 -1.49 -2.44
C ILE A 15 -2.95 -0.14 -2.02
N ASN A 16 -1.64 0.00 -2.01
CA ASN A 16 -0.98 1.27 -1.65
C ASN A 16 -1.44 2.40 -2.58
N ARG A 17 -1.45 2.14 -3.87
CA ARG A 17 -1.87 3.12 -4.85
C ARG A 17 -3.35 3.49 -4.71
N GLN A 18 -4.20 2.49 -4.53
CA GLN A 18 -5.63 2.71 -4.36
C GLN A 18 -5.93 3.53 -3.11
N ALA A 19 -5.23 3.25 -2.01
CA ALA A 19 -5.39 4.02 -0.79
C ALA A 19 -5.01 5.48 -0.98
N LYS A 20 -3.93 5.74 -1.71
CA LYS A 20 -3.52 7.12 -2.03
C LYS A 20 -4.56 7.84 -2.87
N LEU A 21 -5.12 7.15 -3.86
CA LEU A 21 -6.15 7.74 -4.72
C LEU A 21 -7.42 8.04 -3.92
N LEU A 22 -7.80 7.16 -3.01
CA LEU A 22 -8.97 7.40 -2.17
C LEU A 22 -8.80 8.61 -1.26
N ILE A 23 -7.60 8.79 -0.72
CA ILE A 23 -7.33 9.96 0.13
C ILE A 23 -7.39 11.26 -0.65
N GLU A 24 -6.97 11.23 -1.91
CA GLU A 24 -7.03 12.42 -2.77
C GLU A 24 -8.44 12.76 -3.22
N ASP A 25 -9.35 11.80 -3.16
CA ASP A 25 -10.74 12.04 -3.51
C ASP A 25 -11.41 12.87 -2.42
N LYS A 26 -11.78 14.08 -2.76
CA LYS A 26 -12.31 15.05 -1.79
C LYS A 26 -13.72 14.73 -1.33
N ASN A 27 -14.34 13.74 -1.89
CA ASN A 27 -15.80 13.67 -1.84
C ASN A 27 -16.41 12.92 -0.69
N SER A 28 -15.76 12.62 0.39
CA SER A 28 -16.58 12.06 1.45
C SER A 28 -15.89 11.14 2.43
N LEU A 29 -14.62 11.29 2.58
CA LEU A 29 -13.96 10.51 3.62
C LEU A 29 -13.99 11.28 4.93
N SER A 30 -14.45 10.62 5.98
CA SER A 30 -14.37 11.17 7.33
C SER A 30 -12.91 11.22 7.78
N SER A 31 -12.65 11.97 8.85
CA SER A 31 -11.30 12.01 9.43
C SER A 31 -10.82 10.64 9.84
N SER A 32 -11.74 9.82 10.37
CA SER A 32 -11.43 8.46 10.79
C SER A 32 -11.01 7.59 9.60
N ASP A 33 -11.72 7.72 8.47
CA ASP A 33 -11.40 6.97 7.26
C ASP A 33 -10.04 7.38 6.70
N LYS A 34 -9.76 8.68 6.69
CA LYS A 34 -8.48 9.18 6.22
C LYS A 34 -7.32 8.66 7.07
N GLU A 35 -7.53 8.62 8.38
CA GLU A 35 -6.52 8.12 9.30
C GLU A 35 -6.23 6.64 9.04
N MET A 36 -7.28 5.85 8.82
CA MET A 36 -7.13 4.45 8.47
C MET A 36 -6.36 4.27 7.17
N LEU A 37 -6.71 5.03 6.14
CA LEU A 37 -6.03 4.97 4.85
C LEU A 37 -4.57 5.37 4.97
N ASN A 38 -4.26 6.38 5.79
CA ASN A 38 -2.88 6.76 6.04
C ASN A 38 -2.06 5.64 6.68
N LYS A 39 -2.67 4.89 7.59
CA LYS A 39 -2.02 3.72 8.18
C LYS A 39 -1.76 2.64 7.14
N ILE A 40 -2.71 2.39 6.26
CA ILE A 40 -2.55 1.42 5.17
C ILE A 40 -1.41 1.85 4.25
N ILE A 41 -1.37 3.11 3.86
CA ILE A 41 -0.32 3.64 3.01
C ILE A 41 1.05 3.47 3.66
N LEU A 42 1.16 3.81 4.94
CA LEU A 42 2.40 3.68 5.67
C LEU A 42 2.87 2.23 5.75
N ASN A 43 1.96 1.32 6.13
CA ASN A 43 2.29 -0.09 6.29
C ASN A 43 2.65 -0.76 4.97
N THR A 44 1.91 -0.47 3.92
CA THR A 44 2.19 -1.03 2.60
C THR A 44 3.48 -0.47 2.03
N SER A 45 3.76 0.81 2.24
CA SER A 45 5.03 1.41 1.81
C SER A 45 6.22 0.77 2.51
N LYS A 46 6.12 0.51 3.80
CA LYS A 46 7.17 -0.17 4.55
C LYS A 46 7.39 -1.59 4.04
N SER A 47 6.30 -2.31 3.79
CA SER A 47 6.37 -3.68 3.29
C SER A 47 7.02 -3.72 1.91
N LEU A 48 6.63 -2.83 1.03
CA LEU A 48 7.20 -2.75 -0.31
C LEU A 48 8.69 -2.44 -0.26
N SER A 49 9.09 -1.50 0.58
CA SER A 49 10.49 -1.13 0.71
C SER A 49 11.33 -2.28 1.26
N LYS A 50 10.86 -2.90 2.33
CA LYS A 50 11.62 -3.96 2.97
C LYS A 50 11.69 -5.23 2.13
N LEU A 51 10.55 -5.72 1.67
CA LEU A 51 10.51 -6.97 0.91
C LEU A 51 11.06 -6.81 -0.50
N GLY A 52 10.83 -5.66 -1.12
CA GLY A 52 11.41 -5.36 -2.41
C GLY A 52 12.93 -5.35 -2.36
N SER A 53 13.48 -4.82 -1.28
CA SER A 53 14.92 -4.81 -1.05
C SER A 53 15.48 -6.23 -0.92
N GLU A 54 14.76 -7.11 -0.22
CA GLU A 54 15.19 -8.49 0.00
C GLU A 54 15.24 -9.31 -1.29
N ILE A 55 14.36 -9.04 -2.24
CA ILE A 55 14.37 -9.75 -3.52
C ILE A 55 15.09 -8.96 -4.62
N ASN A 56 15.72 -7.87 -4.23
CA ASN A 56 16.58 -7.10 -5.12
C ASN A 56 15.87 -6.59 -6.38
N LEU A 57 14.68 -6.07 -6.18
CA LEU A 57 13.92 -5.46 -7.28
C LEU A 57 14.29 -4.01 -7.53
#